data_2b47af96edfb52a6e03c922b09f0ec6a
#
_entry.id   2b47af96edfb52a6e03c922b09f0ec6a
#
_cell.length_a   1.000
_cell.length_b   1.000
_cell.length_c   1.000
_cell.angle_alpha   90.00
_cell.angle_beta   90.00
_cell.angle_gamma   90.00
#
_symmetry.space_group_name_H-M   'P 1'
#
loop_
_entity.id
_entity.type
_entity.pdbx_description
1 polymer ?
#
loop_
_entity_poly.entity_id
_entity_poly.type
_entity_poly.pdbx_seq_one_letter_code
_entity_poly.pdbx_strand_id
1 'polypeptide(L)'
;RYEDVDTFYGCVLCQSFAPTHISIITPDRIANCGAINWFDGRAAAKIDPEGPIFAIPKGELIDPIKGEYTGANQVEYERSLGTYDRVYLYSAFEHPHTSCGCFEAIVFYIPEADGFGLVHRDYKGATVIGETFSHMAGETSGGRQVEGRLGTGLEQLRSPKFIQADGGRKRIVWIPKEIKERYREAFEADGVYDKIPTEEEVKTVDELLPYLEKVGHPWIAGEVELPE
;
A
#
# COMPACT_ATOMS: atom_id res chain seq x y z
N ARG A 1 -7.99 -13.40 11.64
CA ARG A 1 -7.00 -13.86 12.64
C ARG A 1 -6.02 -12.77 13.02
N TYR A 2 -5.48 -12.06 12.05
CA TYR A 2 -4.41 -11.08 12.28
C TYR A 2 -4.91 -9.78 12.91
N GLU A 3 -6.16 -9.42 12.72
CA GLU A 3 -6.77 -8.23 13.31
C GLU A 3 -7.73 -8.52 14.49
N ASP A 4 -7.62 -9.73 15.06
CA ASP A 4 -8.24 -10.09 16.35
C ASP A 4 -7.56 -9.40 17.54
N VAL A 5 -7.22 -8.12 17.35
CA VAL A 5 -6.65 -7.27 18.39
C VAL A 5 -7.58 -6.10 18.63
N ASP A 6 -7.62 -5.60 19.84
CA ASP A 6 -8.44 -4.43 20.20
C ASP A 6 -7.73 -3.10 19.93
N THR A 7 -6.43 -3.17 19.63
CA THR A 7 -5.57 -2.00 19.55
C THR A 7 -4.72 -2.04 18.28
N PHE A 8 -4.77 -0.97 17.50
CA PHE A 8 -3.80 -0.63 16.46
C PHE A 8 -2.78 0.35 17.02
N TYR A 9 -1.77 0.72 16.24
CA TYR A 9 -0.79 1.72 16.63
C TYR A 9 -0.67 2.79 15.56
N GLY A 10 -0.45 4.03 15.99
CA GLY A 10 -0.21 5.17 15.13
C GLY A 10 1.23 5.63 15.23
N CYS A 11 1.78 6.15 14.13
CA CYS A 11 3.08 6.79 14.09
C CYS A 11 2.98 8.14 13.39
N VAL A 12 3.38 9.21 14.09
CA VAL A 12 3.37 10.60 13.59
C VAL A 12 4.76 11.22 13.50
N LEU A 13 5.82 10.40 13.52
CA LEU A 13 7.21 10.87 13.42
C LEU A 13 7.49 11.73 12.16
N CYS A 14 6.75 11.51 11.09
CA CYS A 14 6.91 12.22 9.83
C CYS A 14 6.08 13.51 9.71
N GLN A 15 5.35 13.93 10.74
CA GLN A 15 4.48 15.12 10.68
C GLN A 15 5.23 16.43 10.52
N SER A 16 6.54 16.50 10.84
CA SER A 16 7.37 17.65 10.50
C SER A 16 7.53 17.88 8.99
N PHE A 17 7.35 16.86 8.17
CA PHE A 17 7.41 16.92 6.71
C PHE A 17 6.03 16.80 6.05
N ALA A 18 5.14 16.07 6.67
CA ALA A 18 3.78 15.79 6.20
C ALA A 18 2.80 15.98 7.36
N PRO A 19 2.36 17.23 7.65
CA PRO A 19 1.61 17.57 8.86
C PRO A 19 0.29 16.83 9.03
N THR A 20 -0.32 16.37 7.94
CA THR A 20 -1.60 15.64 7.92
C THR A 20 -1.43 14.12 7.85
N HIS A 21 -0.19 13.62 7.95
CA HIS A 21 0.08 12.19 7.87
C HIS A 21 0.10 11.51 9.22
N ILE A 22 -0.58 10.36 9.28
CA ILE A 22 -0.36 9.34 10.31
C ILE A 22 -0.18 7.98 9.65
N SER A 23 0.82 7.19 10.04
CA SER A 23 0.86 5.78 9.71
C SER A 23 -0.01 5.00 10.70
N ILE A 24 -1.04 4.31 10.19
CA ILE A 24 -1.87 3.40 10.97
C ILE A 24 -1.32 1.98 10.76
N ILE A 25 -0.93 1.36 11.88
CA ILE A 25 -0.23 0.08 11.90
C ILE A 25 -1.13 -0.97 12.53
N THR A 26 -1.42 -2.02 11.77
CA THR A 26 -2.19 -3.18 12.23
C THR A 26 -1.31 -4.44 12.19
N PRO A 27 -1.74 -5.58 12.72
CA PRO A 27 -1.00 -6.83 12.51
C PRO A 27 -0.78 -7.21 11.03
N ASP A 28 -1.62 -6.68 10.13
CA ASP A 28 -1.54 -6.91 8.68
C ASP A 28 -0.96 -5.73 7.89
N ARG A 29 -0.72 -4.60 8.54
CA ARG A 29 -0.24 -3.39 7.87
C ARG A 29 0.93 -2.77 8.63
N ILE A 30 2.11 -2.82 8.01
CA ILE A 30 3.32 -2.16 8.51
C ILE A 30 3.26 -0.64 8.24
N ALA A 31 4.01 0.16 9.00
CA ALA A 31 4.19 1.58 8.69
C ALA A 31 4.73 1.77 7.27
N ASN A 32 4.37 2.88 6.61
CA ASN A 32 4.76 3.15 5.22
C ASN A 32 6.28 3.12 4.99
N CYS A 33 7.06 3.53 6.00
CA CYS A 33 8.53 3.48 5.94
C CYS A 33 9.12 2.07 6.04
N GLY A 34 8.31 1.05 6.36
CA GLY A 34 8.75 -0.32 6.55
C GLY A 34 9.55 -0.59 7.83
N ALA A 35 9.73 0.44 8.70
CA ALA A 35 10.59 0.33 9.88
C ALA A 35 9.85 -0.08 11.16
N ILE A 36 8.52 0.05 11.20
CA ILE A 36 7.73 -0.15 12.41
C ILE A 36 6.55 -1.06 12.09
N ASN A 37 6.56 -2.25 12.65
CA ASN A 37 5.45 -3.20 12.60
C ASN A 37 4.56 -3.04 13.84
N TRP A 38 3.49 -3.83 13.92
CA TRP A 38 2.56 -3.79 15.04
C TRP A 38 3.22 -4.10 16.40
N PHE A 39 4.16 -5.05 16.44
CA PHE A 39 4.88 -5.39 17.67
C PHE A 39 5.80 -4.27 18.12
N ASP A 40 6.47 -3.61 17.19
CA ASP A 40 7.30 -2.43 17.45
C ASP A 40 6.46 -1.27 17.98
N GLY A 41 5.32 -1.01 17.36
CA GLY A 41 4.36 0.01 17.79
C GLY A 41 3.85 -0.26 19.22
N ARG A 42 3.52 -1.51 19.53
CA ARG A 42 3.11 -1.94 20.87
C ARG A 42 4.22 -1.71 21.89
N ALA A 43 5.45 -2.05 21.57
CA ALA A 43 6.59 -1.86 22.47
C ALA A 43 6.86 -0.37 22.73
N ALA A 44 6.88 0.45 21.69
CA ALA A 44 7.08 1.89 21.79
C ALA A 44 6.00 2.57 22.63
N ALA A 45 4.73 2.29 22.36
CA ALA A 45 3.60 2.86 23.11
C ALA A 45 3.56 2.42 24.59
N LYS A 46 4.14 1.28 24.94
CA LYS A 46 4.29 0.87 26.35
C LYS A 46 5.36 1.68 27.08
N ILE A 47 6.42 2.05 26.38
CA ILE A 47 7.54 2.82 26.96
C ILE A 47 7.15 4.28 27.12
N ASP A 48 6.51 4.86 26.11
CA ASP A 48 6.07 6.25 26.08
C ASP A 48 4.66 6.35 25.47
N PRO A 49 3.60 6.23 26.30
CA PRO A 49 2.22 6.27 25.81
C PRO A 49 1.80 7.60 25.16
N GLU A 50 2.46 8.70 25.53
CA GLU A 50 2.23 10.05 24.98
C GLU A 50 3.22 10.42 23.88
N GLY A 51 4.05 9.47 23.48
CA GLY A 51 5.06 9.64 22.44
C GLY A 51 4.50 9.66 21.02
N PRO A 52 5.38 9.81 20.03
CA PRO A 52 4.99 9.89 18.62
C PRO A 52 4.49 8.56 18.04
N ILE A 53 4.66 7.46 18.78
CA ILE A 53 4.10 6.15 18.46
C ILE A 53 3.16 5.76 19.59
N PHE A 54 1.89 5.66 19.32
CA PHE A 54 0.85 5.54 20.35
C PHE A 54 -0.23 4.52 19.99
N ALA A 55 -0.99 4.09 20.99
CA ALA A 55 -2.09 3.15 20.83
C ALA A 55 -3.31 3.82 20.20
N ILE A 56 -3.96 3.12 19.28
CA ILE A 56 -5.23 3.48 18.67
C ILE A 56 -6.25 2.39 19.06
N PRO A 57 -7.32 2.71 19.81
CA PRO A 57 -8.43 1.79 19.96
C PRO A 57 -8.99 1.45 18.57
N LYS A 58 -9.04 0.17 18.23
CA LYS A 58 -9.51 -0.26 16.90
C LYS A 58 -10.94 0.19 16.63
N GLY A 59 -11.79 0.13 17.64
CA GLY A 59 -13.21 0.43 17.50
C GLY A 59 -13.98 -0.64 16.73
N GLU A 60 -15.07 -0.25 16.12
CA GLU A 60 -15.93 -1.13 15.34
C GLU A 60 -15.39 -1.31 13.92
N LEU A 61 -15.50 -2.53 13.40
CA LEU A 61 -15.25 -2.82 12.00
C LEU A 61 -16.47 -2.42 11.17
N ILE A 62 -16.29 -1.45 10.28
CA ILE A 62 -17.36 -0.95 9.39
C ILE A 62 -17.36 -1.74 8.08
N ASP A 63 -16.20 -1.87 7.45
CA ASP A 63 -16.03 -2.60 6.17
C ASP A 63 -14.78 -3.50 6.24
N PRO A 64 -14.97 -4.83 6.26
CA PRO A 64 -13.86 -5.77 6.36
C PRO A 64 -13.01 -5.86 5.10
N ILE A 65 -13.58 -5.53 3.93
CA ILE A 65 -12.90 -5.61 2.64
C ILE A 65 -11.99 -4.41 2.45
N LYS A 66 -12.51 -3.23 2.69
CA LYS A 66 -11.76 -1.97 2.60
C LYS A 66 -10.86 -1.73 3.81
N GLY A 67 -11.10 -2.44 4.90
CA GLY A 67 -10.38 -2.23 6.16
C GLY A 67 -10.76 -0.91 6.82
N GLU A 68 -12.06 -0.64 6.92
CA GLU A 68 -12.59 0.55 7.57
C GLU A 68 -12.94 0.26 9.03
N TYR A 69 -12.38 1.06 9.94
CA TYR A 69 -12.60 0.95 11.38
C TYR A 69 -12.91 2.32 11.98
N THR A 70 -13.83 2.38 12.96
CA THR A 70 -14.19 3.64 13.61
C THR A 70 -12.99 4.30 14.28
N GLY A 71 -12.13 3.54 14.94
CA GLY A 71 -10.93 4.05 15.60
C GLY A 71 -9.88 4.57 14.60
N ALA A 72 -9.73 3.92 13.45
CA ALA A 72 -8.85 4.39 12.38
C ALA A 72 -9.36 5.71 11.79
N ASN A 73 -10.65 5.82 11.52
CA ASN A 73 -11.27 7.05 11.01
C ASN A 73 -11.12 8.21 12.01
N GLN A 74 -11.35 7.95 13.29
CA GLN A 74 -11.19 8.98 14.32
C GLN A 74 -9.76 9.51 14.39
N VAL A 75 -8.77 8.64 14.45
CA VAL A 75 -7.36 9.07 14.52
C VAL A 75 -6.90 9.74 13.23
N GLU A 76 -7.39 9.29 12.07
CA GLU A 76 -7.13 9.97 10.79
C GLU A 76 -7.64 11.41 10.83
N TYR A 77 -8.87 11.64 11.27
CA TYR A 77 -9.42 12.97 11.43
C TYR A 77 -8.60 13.85 12.39
N GLU A 78 -8.29 13.34 13.57
CA GLU A 78 -7.55 14.07 14.58
C GLU A 78 -6.13 14.43 14.12
N ARG A 79 -5.42 13.48 13.52
CA ARG A 79 -4.01 13.64 13.14
C ARG A 79 -3.80 14.26 11.76
N SER A 80 -4.83 14.29 10.93
CA SER A 80 -4.84 15.04 9.67
C SER A 80 -5.30 16.48 9.84
N LEU A 81 -5.43 16.99 11.07
CA LEU A 81 -5.91 18.33 11.38
C LEU A 81 -7.33 18.59 10.83
N GLY A 82 -8.17 17.57 10.85
CA GLY A 82 -9.53 17.61 10.34
C GLY A 82 -9.66 17.55 8.81
N THR A 83 -8.58 17.23 8.11
CA THR A 83 -8.57 17.18 6.64
C THR A 83 -9.26 15.93 6.10
N TYR A 84 -9.04 14.79 6.74
CA TYR A 84 -9.61 13.50 6.31
C TYR A 84 -10.37 12.88 7.48
N ASP A 85 -11.61 12.47 7.23
CA ASP A 85 -12.50 11.85 8.22
C ASP A 85 -12.65 10.34 8.01
N ARG A 86 -12.02 9.80 6.97
CA ARG A 86 -12.11 8.40 6.59
C ARG A 86 -10.83 7.89 5.99
N VAL A 87 -10.48 6.65 6.32
CA VAL A 87 -9.35 5.92 5.74
C VAL A 87 -9.73 4.46 5.52
N TYR A 88 -9.41 3.94 4.33
CA TYR A 88 -9.52 2.53 4.01
C TYR A 88 -8.11 1.93 3.97
N LEU A 89 -7.82 1.05 4.92
CA LEU A 89 -6.46 0.51 5.09
C LEU A 89 -6.03 -0.41 3.93
N TYR A 90 -6.99 -0.93 3.16
CA TYR A 90 -6.76 -1.94 2.12
C TYR A 90 -7.30 -1.54 0.74
N SER A 91 -7.45 -0.24 0.48
CA SER A 91 -7.75 0.31 -0.83
C SER A 91 -6.72 1.37 -1.24
N ALA A 92 -6.34 1.37 -2.52
CA ALA A 92 -5.53 2.40 -3.15
C ALA A 92 -6.39 3.42 -3.92
N PHE A 93 -7.66 3.16 -4.13
CA PHE A 93 -8.57 4.06 -4.85
C PHE A 93 -9.45 4.90 -3.92
N GLU A 94 -10.12 4.25 -2.97
CA GLU A 94 -11.09 4.92 -2.12
C GLU A 94 -10.46 5.25 -0.76
N HIS A 95 -10.50 6.51 -0.37
CA HIS A 95 -9.96 7.00 0.91
C HIS A 95 -8.61 6.35 1.28
N PRO A 96 -7.63 6.33 0.35
CA PRO A 96 -6.39 5.61 0.57
C PRO A 96 -5.66 6.20 1.77
N HIS A 97 -4.84 5.38 2.40
CA HIS A 97 -3.99 5.82 3.50
C HIS A 97 -3.10 6.98 3.05
N THR A 98 -2.93 7.99 3.91
CA THR A 98 -2.02 9.10 3.64
C THR A 98 -0.58 8.64 3.52
N SER A 99 0.25 9.42 2.82
CA SER A 99 1.66 9.12 2.58
C SER A 99 2.55 10.29 3.01
N CYS A 100 3.63 9.99 3.74
CA CYS A 100 4.54 11.02 4.24
C CYS A 100 5.64 11.41 3.24
N GLY A 101 6.17 10.46 2.49
CA GLY A 101 7.39 10.58 1.69
C GLY A 101 8.51 9.64 2.14
N CYS A 102 8.42 9.08 3.35
CA CYS A 102 9.37 8.08 3.89
C CYS A 102 9.05 6.65 3.46
N PHE A 103 8.03 6.43 2.67
CA PHE A 103 7.59 5.10 2.24
C PHE A 103 8.69 4.35 1.47
N GLU A 104 8.69 3.03 1.58
CA GLU A 104 9.65 2.18 0.86
C GLU A 104 9.28 1.98 -0.60
N ALA A 105 7.98 1.98 -0.90
CA ALA A 105 7.45 1.72 -2.22
C ALA A 105 6.20 2.57 -2.50
N ILE A 106 5.89 2.70 -3.78
CA ILE A 106 4.66 3.33 -4.28
C ILE A 106 3.92 2.30 -5.13
N VAL A 107 2.64 2.11 -4.81
CA VAL A 107 1.67 1.44 -5.67
C VAL A 107 1.05 2.52 -6.55
N PHE A 108 1.07 2.32 -7.87
CA PHE A 108 0.54 3.29 -8.82
C PHE A 108 -0.38 2.64 -9.85
N TYR A 109 -1.50 3.30 -10.12
CA TYR A 109 -2.48 2.83 -11.08
C TYR A 109 -2.01 3.07 -12.52
N ILE A 110 -2.25 2.08 -13.39
CA ILE A 110 -1.92 2.11 -14.82
C ILE A 110 -3.23 1.92 -15.59
N PRO A 111 -3.83 3.03 -16.09
CA PRO A 111 -5.14 2.99 -16.74
C PRO A 111 -5.20 2.05 -17.96
N GLU A 112 -4.13 1.95 -18.74
CA GLU A 112 -4.06 1.17 -19.97
C GLU A 112 -4.25 -0.34 -19.74
N ALA A 113 -3.90 -0.82 -18.54
CA ALA A 113 -4.08 -2.22 -18.14
C ALA A 113 -5.12 -2.36 -17.01
N ASP A 114 -5.77 -1.27 -16.61
CA ASP A 114 -6.64 -1.23 -15.43
C ASP A 114 -6.04 -1.95 -14.22
N GLY A 115 -4.73 -1.82 -14.04
CA GLY A 115 -3.96 -2.54 -13.04
C GLY A 115 -3.01 -1.63 -12.27
N PHE A 116 -2.25 -2.23 -11.35
CA PHE A 116 -1.27 -1.51 -10.55
C PHE A 116 0.15 -1.89 -10.90
N GLY A 117 1.02 -0.88 -10.98
CA GLY A 117 2.46 -1.05 -10.87
C GLY A 117 2.91 -0.84 -9.44
N LEU A 118 4.10 -1.34 -9.12
CA LEU A 118 4.79 -1.05 -7.88
C LEU A 118 6.24 -0.69 -8.18
N VAL A 119 6.76 0.32 -7.48
CA VAL A 119 8.17 0.72 -7.57
C VAL A 119 8.70 1.04 -6.18
N HIS A 120 9.95 0.67 -5.89
CA HIS A 120 10.58 0.94 -4.60
C HIS A 120 11.66 2.03 -4.71
N ARG A 121 12.01 2.62 -3.56
CA ARG A 121 12.93 3.79 -3.49
C ARG A 121 14.33 3.54 -4.07
N ASP A 122 14.78 2.29 -4.07
CA ASP A 122 16.12 1.94 -4.54
C ASP A 122 16.16 1.64 -6.05
N TYR A 123 15.00 1.50 -6.70
CA TYR A 123 14.92 1.37 -8.15
C TYR A 123 15.25 2.72 -8.82
N LYS A 124 16.28 2.72 -9.66
CA LYS A 124 16.81 3.94 -10.28
C LYS A 124 16.33 4.17 -11.71
N GLY A 125 15.65 3.20 -12.29
CA GLY A 125 15.11 3.29 -13.64
C GLY A 125 13.80 4.07 -13.72
N ALA A 126 13.34 4.29 -14.93
CA ALA A 126 11.97 4.68 -15.18
C ALA A 126 11.05 3.45 -15.05
N THR A 127 9.85 3.66 -14.55
CA THR A 127 8.81 2.64 -14.53
C THR A 127 8.18 2.49 -15.92
N VAL A 128 7.31 1.51 -16.06
CA VAL A 128 6.58 1.26 -17.31
C VAL A 128 5.79 2.48 -17.83
N ILE A 129 5.37 3.38 -16.94
CA ILE A 129 4.70 4.65 -17.31
C ILE A 129 5.67 5.80 -17.59
N GLY A 130 6.98 5.54 -17.60
CA GLY A 130 8.01 6.54 -17.88
C GLY A 130 8.42 7.42 -16.70
N GLU A 131 7.77 7.27 -15.55
CA GLU A 131 8.09 8.04 -14.34
C GLU A 131 9.11 7.32 -13.46
N THR A 132 9.95 8.08 -12.76
CA THR A 132 10.84 7.54 -11.73
C THR A 132 10.17 7.52 -10.36
N PHE A 133 10.71 6.71 -9.44
CA PHE A 133 10.27 6.72 -8.03
C PHE A 133 10.27 8.13 -7.44
N SER A 134 11.35 8.91 -7.66
CA SER A 134 11.46 10.27 -7.09
C SER A 134 10.39 11.22 -7.60
N HIS A 135 10.01 11.12 -8.88
CA HIS A 135 8.93 11.93 -9.45
C HIS A 135 7.59 11.56 -8.81
N MET A 136 7.24 10.28 -8.80
CA MET A 136 6.02 9.80 -8.17
C MET A 136 5.96 10.11 -6.67
N ALA A 137 7.09 10.04 -5.97
CA ALA A 137 7.16 10.37 -4.55
C ALA A 137 6.76 11.82 -4.26
N GLY A 138 7.14 12.75 -5.12
CA GLY A 138 6.72 14.16 -5.02
C GLY A 138 5.21 14.35 -5.15
N GLU A 139 4.55 13.54 -5.97
CA GLU A 139 3.11 13.59 -6.17
C GLU A 139 2.31 12.84 -5.11
N THR A 140 2.90 11.82 -4.49
CA THR A 140 2.25 10.92 -3.54
C THR A 140 2.41 11.39 -2.09
N SER A 141 3.49 12.09 -1.77
CA SER A 141 3.84 12.51 -0.41
C SER A 141 3.03 13.73 0.08
N GLY A 142 3.37 14.24 1.27
CA GLY A 142 2.82 15.47 1.83
C GLY A 142 1.59 15.26 2.71
N GLY A 143 1.33 14.05 3.16
CA GLY A 143 0.20 13.74 4.05
C GLY A 143 -1.16 13.75 3.35
N ARG A 144 -1.18 13.48 2.05
CA ARG A 144 -2.40 13.46 1.23
C ARG A 144 -2.93 12.04 1.04
N GLN A 145 -4.24 11.93 0.88
CA GLN A 145 -4.89 10.78 0.28
C GLN A 145 -4.89 10.97 -1.24
N VAL A 146 -4.12 10.17 -1.97
CA VAL A 146 -4.00 10.28 -3.43
C VAL A 146 -4.54 9.00 -4.07
N GLU A 147 -5.72 9.10 -4.67
CA GLU A 147 -6.36 7.95 -5.34
C GLU A 147 -5.46 7.42 -6.47
N GLY A 148 -5.29 6.10 -6.49
CA GLY A 148 -4.42 5.44 -7.47
C GLY A 148 -2.92 5.59 -7.22
N ARG A 149 -2.51 6.22 -6.12
CA ARG A 149 -1.12 6.37 -5.68
C ARG A 149 -1.03 6.10 -4.18
N LEU A 150 -0.37 5.01 -3.79
CA LEU A 150 -0.28 4.60 -2.38
C LEU A 150 1.17 4.38 -1.97
N GLY A 151 1.66 5.19 -1.03
CA GLY A 151 2.93 4.92 -0.35
C GLY A 151 2.77 3.77 0.64
N THR A 152 3.67 2.81 0.60
CA THR A 152 3.59 1.58 1.41
C THR A 152 4.95 1.07 1.84
N GLY A 153 4.98 0.27 2.90
CA GLY A 153 6.12 -0.58 3.25
C GLY A 153 6.13 -1.84 2.37
N LEU A 154 7.30 -2.30 1.98
CA LEU A 154 7.42 -3.47 1.08
C LEU A 154 6.87 -4.76 1.70
N GLU A 155 7.03 -4.97 3.00
CA GLU A 155 6.50 -6.17 3.68
C GLU A 155 4.97 -6.28 3.60
N GLN A 156 4.28 -5.18 3.26
CA GLN A 156 2.84 -5.22 3.00
C GLN A 156 2.48 -6.17 1.84
N LEU A 157 3.40 -6.42 0.90
CA LEU A 157 3.21 -7.39 -0.17
C LEU A 157 2.98 -8.83 0.32
N ARG A 158 3.41 -9.16 1.54
CA ARG A 158 3.16 -10.49 2.13
C ARG A 158 1.75 -10.63 2.70
N SER A 159 1.09 -9.53 3.00
CA SER A 159 -0.26 -9.57 3.56
C SER A 159 -1.28 -9.96 2.50
N PRO A 160 -2.19 -10.89 2.79
CA PRO A 160 -3.32 -11.17 1.91
C PRO A 160 -4.30 -10.00 1.79
N LYS A 161 -4.18 -9.00 2.68
CA LYS A 161 -4.99 -7.78 2.68
C LYS A 161 -4.39 -6.63 1.87
N PHE A 162 -3.19 -6.81 1.29
CA PHE A 162 -2.58 -5.82 0.43
C PHE A 162 -3.53 -5.40 -0.69
N ILE A 163 -4.00 -4.14 -0.66
CA ILE A 163 -4.99 -3.57 -1.59
C ILE A 163 -6.13 -4.56 -1.97
N GLN A 164 -6.60 -5.33 -1.00
CA GLN A 164 -7.56 -6.41 -1.27
C GLN A 164 -8.88 -5.90 -1.86
N ALA A 165 -9.31 -4.69 -1.48
CA ALA A 165 -10.51 -4.08 -2.03
C ALA A 165 -10.41 -3.81 -3.54
N ASP A 166 -9.21 -3.68 -4.04
CA ASP A 166 -8.92 -3.34 -5.43
C ASP A 166 -8.39 -4.53 -6.26
N GLY A 167 -8.41 -5.74 -5.73
CA GLY A 167 -7.96 -6.95 -6.42
C GLY A 167 -6.64 -7.55 -5.90
N GLY A 168 -5.99 -6.91 -4.95
CA GLY A 168 -4.78 -7.43 -4.30
C GLY A 168 -3.60 -7.58 -5.24
N ARG A 169 -2.68 -8.52 -4.90
CA ARG A 169 -1.50 -8.82 -5.74
C ARG A 169 -1.86 -9.34 -7.12
N LYS A 170 -3.04 -9.92 -7.29
CA LYS A 170 -3.52 -10.38 -8.61
C LYS A 170 -3.80 -9.26 -9.60
N ARG A 171 -3.87 -8.01 -9.13
CA ARG A 171 -4.02 -6.82 -9.98
C ARG A 171 -2.70 -6.08 -10.21
N ILE A 172 -1.56 -6.61 -9.71
CA ILE A 172 -0.24 -6.08 -10.05
C ILE A 172 0.14 -6.53 -11.44
N VAL A 173 0.39 -5.55 -12.34
CA VAL A 173 0.67 -5.78 -13.75
C VAL A 173 2.09 -5.40 -14.16
N TRP A 174 2.86 -4.79 -13.26
CA TRP A 174 4.27 -4.48 -13.46
C TRP A 174 5.00 -4.27 -12.13
N ILE A 175 6.23 -4.78 -12.01
CA ILE A 175 7.04 -4.65 -10.80
C ILE A 175 8.53 -4.80 -11.14
N PRO A 176 9.46 -4.09 -10.46
CA PRO A 176 10.89 -4.32 -10.63
C PRO A 176 11.28 -5.77 -10.27
N LYS A 177 12.19 -6.34 -11.06
CA LYS A 177 12.64 -7.74 -10.91
C LYS A 177 13.10 -8.06 -9.50
N GLU A 178 13.89 -7.19 -8.88
CA GLU A 178 14.39 -7.38 -7.51
C GLU A 178 13.26 -7.61 -6.51
N ILE A 179 12.19 -6.82 -6.59
CA ILE A 179 11.05 -6.94 -5.69
C ILE A 179 10.21 -8.18 -6.01
N LYS A 180 10.02 -8.47 -7.30
CA LYS A 180 9.33 -9.69 -7.74
C LYS A 180 10.01 -10.94 -7.17
N GLU A 181 11.33 -11.01 -7.25
CA GLU A 181 12.11 -12.13 -6.73
C GLU A 181 12.08 -12.19 -5.19
N ARG A 182 12.22 -11.05 -4.52
CA ARG A 182 12.20 -10.94 -3.06
C ARG A 182 10.88 -11.43 -2.45
N TYR A 183 9.76 -11.19 -3.13
CA TYR A 183 8.42 -11.57 -2.68
C TYR A 183 7.82 -12.72 -3.49
N ARG A 184 8.66 -13.54 -4.12
CA ARG A 184 8.29 -14.69 -4.96
C ARG A 184 7.18 -15.54 -4.36
N GLU A 185 7.33 -15.97 -3.11
CA GLU A 185 6.36 -16.84 -2.44
C GLU A 185 4.95 -16.26 -2.41
N ALA A 186 4.82 -14.95 -2.19
CA ALA A 186 3.52 -14.29 -2.17
C ALA A 186 2.87 -14.25 -3.57
N PHE A 187 3.65 -14.00 -4.62
CA PHE A 187 3.15 -13.99 -5.99
C PHE A 187 2.88 -15.40 -6.53
N GLU A 188 3.67 -16.40 -6.14
CA GLU A 188 3.42 -17.81 -6.48
C GLU A 188 2.15 -18.31 -5.81
N ALA A 189 1.92 -17.96 -4.53
CA ALA A 189 0.71 -18.31 -3.81
C ALA A 189 -0.57 -17.79 -4.48
N ASP A 190 -0.48 -16.63 -5.14
CA ASP A 190 -1.60 -16.05 -5.90
C ASP A 190 -1.62 -16.50 -7.37
N GLY A 191 -0.66 -17.30 -7.82
CA GLY A 191 -0.57 -17.81 -9.20
C GLY A 191 -0.20 -16.76 -10.23
N VAL A 192 0.45 -15.65 -9.83
CA VAL A 192 0.76 -14.53 -10.73
C VAL A 192 2.26 -14.29 -10.93
N TYR A 193 3.14 -15.03 -10.25
CA TYR A 193 4.58 -14.80 -10.33
C TYR A 193 5.10 -14.77 -11.77
N ASP A 194 4.77 -15.79 -12.58
CA ASP A 194 5.21 -15.89 -13.98
C ASP A 194 4.39 -15.01 -14.94
N LYS A 195 3.40 -14.27 -14.44
CA LYS A 195 2.50 -13.45 -15.23
C LYS A 195 2.80 -11.95 -15.14
N ILE A 196 3.46 -11.51 -14.08
CA ILE A 196 3.80 -10.10 -13.88
C ILE A 196 5.13 -9.80 -14.56
N PRO A 197 5.18 -8.90 -15.57
CA PRO A 197 6.43 -8.46 -16.17
C PRO A 197 7.24 -7.56 -15.26
N THR A 198 8.53 -7.53 -15.54
CA THR A 198 9.51 -6.63 -14.93
C THR A 198 10.07 -5.67 -15.99
N GLU A 199 10.99 -4.81 -15.60
CA GLU A 199 11.73 -3.93 -16.51
C GLU A 199 12.54 -4.68 -17.58
N GLU A 200 12.76 -5.98 -17.39
CA GLU A 200 13.47 -6.80 -18.38
C GLU A 200 12.57 -7.18 -19.56
N GLU A 201 11.28 -7.39 -19.32
CA GLU A 201 10.31 -7.81 -20.33
C GLU A 201 9.52 -6.64 -20.91
N VAL A 202 9.13 -5.67 -20.08
CA VAL A 202 8.24 -4.56 -20.47
C VAL A 202 8.79 -3.24 -19.94
N LYS A 203 9.07 -2.32 -20.86
CA LYS A 203 9.68 -1.02 -20.55
C LYS A 203 8.73 0.16 -20.72
N THR A 204 7.69 -0.01 -21.53
CA THR A 204 6.74 1.06 -21.83
C THR A 204 5.30 0.56 -21.68
N VAL A 205 4.40 1.50 -21.47
CA VAL A 205 2.97 1.20 -21.33
C VAL A 205 2.37 0.57 -22.60
N ASP A 206 2.90 0.92 -23.77
CA ASP A 206 2.43 0.36 -25.05
C ASP A 206 2.75 -1.14 -25.18
N GLU A 207 3.81 -1.61 -24.53
CA GLU A 207 4.22 -3.02 -24.51
C GLU A 207 3.45 -3.83 -23.47
N LEU A 208 2.86 -3.16 -22.46
CA LEU A 208 2.32 -3.79 -21.26
C LEU A 208 1.13 -4.69 -21.55
N LEU A 209 0.07 -4.13 -22.14
CA LEU A 209 -1.17 -4.89 -22.39
C LEU A 209 -0.94 -6.09 -23.33
N PRO A 210 -0.23 -5.93 -24.47
CA PRO A 210 0.10 -7.08 -25.32
C PRO A 210 0.89 -8.19 -24.60
N TYR A 211 1.81 -7.82 -23.70
CA TYR A 211 2.55 -8.79 -22.91
C TYR A 211 1.62 -9.54 -21.93
N LEU A 212 0.79 -8.82 -21.18
CA LEU A 212 -0.14 -9.40 -20.20
C LEU A 212 -1.15 -10.36 -20.85
N GLU A 213 -1.66 -10.00 -22.02
CA GLU A 213 -2.53 -10.87 -22.84
C GLU A 213 -1.79 -12.15 -23.27
N LYS A 214 -0.57 -12.01 -23.78
CA LYS A 214 0.27 -13.13 -24.23
C LYS A 214 0.55 -14.14 -23.12
N VAL A 215 0.83 -13.68 -21.90
CA VAL A 215 1.13 -14.58 -20.75
C VAL A 215 -0.14 -15.06 -20.05
N GLY A 216 -1.31 -14.57 -20.43
CA GLY A 216 -2.57 -14.88 -19.77
C GLY A 216 -2.59 -14.39 -18.31
N HIS A 217 -2.34 -13.10 -18.12
CA HIS A 217 -2.42 -12.51 -16.78
C HIS A 217 -3.87 -12.57 -16.27
N PRO A 218 -4.12 -13.13 -15.07
CA PRO A 218 -5.49 -13.43 -14.63
C PRO A 218 -6.38 -12.19 -14.51
N TRP A 219 -5.83 -11.04 -14.16
CA TRP A 219 -6.58 -9.78 -14.13
C TRP A 219 -7.08 -9.40 -15.54
N ILE A 220 -6.20 -9.45 -16.53
CA ILE A 220 -6.54 -9.12 -17.93
C ILE A 220 -7.47 -10.16 -18.55
N ALA A 221 -7.35 -11.41 -18.15
CA ALA A 221 -8.23 -12.49 -18.59
C ALA A 221 -9.64 -12.45 -17.94
N GLY A 222 -9.89 -11.53 -17.00
CA GLY A 222 -11.17 -11.44 -16.30
C GLY A 222 -11.41 -12.57 -15.30
N GLU A 223 -10.35 -13.20 -14.81
CA GLU A 223 -10.41 -14.32 -13.85
C GLU A 223 -10.38 -13.87 -12.39
N VAL A 224 -10.17 -12.57 -12.15
CA VAL A 224 -10.12 -11.99 -10.80
C VAL A 224 -11.41 -11.23 -10.55
N GLU A 225 -12.18 -11.71 -9.57
CA GLU A 225 -13.35 -11.00 -9.08
C GLU A 225 -12.95 -10.05 -7.95
N LEU A 226 -13.48 -8.83 -7.98
CA LEU A 226 -13.36 -7.93 -6.84
C LEU A 226 -14.27 -8.41 -5.71
N PRO A 227 -13.82 -8.36 -4.46
CA PRO A 227 -14.66 -8.72 -3.34
C PRO A 227 -15.85 -7.74 -3.23
N GLU A 228 -17.02 -8.29 -2.96
CA GLU A 228 -18.26 -7.53 -2.73
C GLU A 228 -18.44 -7.11 -1.27
#